data_1c045d4a7ff4d283c71c2ace4f4ffc81
#
_entry.id   1c045d4a7ff4d283c71c2ace4f4ffc81
#
_cell.length_a   1.000
_cell.length_b   1.000
_cell.length_c   1.000
_cell.angle_alpha   90.00
_cell.angle_beta   90.00
_cell.angle_gamma   90.00
#
_symmetry.space_group_name_H-M   'P 1'
#
loop_
_entity.id
_entity.type
_entity.pdbx_description
1 polymer ?
#
loop_
_entity_poly.entity_id
_entity_poly.type
_entity_poly.pdbx_seq_one_letter_code
_entity_poly.pdbx_strand_id
1 'polypeptide(L)'
;ITGDTALTLHTLAADAAPLLSGERTLQDWIALGSERNPALEARRREIDALRHEVRRSRAGHYPRVDLIASAVNAENESISSLDQETRQYSIGVQVNIPIYAGGGVDATVRRAAAELARTEAQLENEMQALKLDIQRQFQQMESGRARLDSLTEAVDASALALQGAQRG
;
A
#
# COMPACT_ATOMS: atom_id res chain seq x y z
N ILE A 1 18.46 2.90 1.82
CA ILE A 1 19.29 3.23 0.65
C ILE A 1 20.68 3.44 1.21
N THR A 2 21.44 2.36 1.28
CA THR A 2 22.84 2.35 1.69
C THR A 2 23.66 2.79 0.47
N GLY A 3 24.33 3.93 0.60
CA GLY A 3 25.22 4.50 -0.44
C GLY A 3 26.59 3.82 -0.50
N ASP A 4 26.65 2.51 -0.39
CA ASP A 4 27.90 1.74 -0.48
C ASP A 4 28.06 1.25 -1.92
N THR A 5 28.91 1.93 -2.68
CA THR A 5 29.17 1.72 -4.10
C THR A 5 30.21 0.63 -4.39
N ALA A 6 30.66 -0.13 -3.40
CA ALA A 6 31.62 -1.23 -3.55
C ALA A 6 31.00 -2.60 -3.24
N LEU A 7 30.00 -3.01 -4.05
CA LEU A 7 29.58 -4.42 -4.07
C LEU A 7 30.66 -5.24 -4.82
N THR A 8 31.58 -5.85 -4.08
CA THR A 8 32.43 -6.92 -4.62
C THR A 8 31.55 -8.15 -4.82
N LEU A 9 31.16 -8.43 -6.05
CA LEU A 9 30.50 -9.67 -6.43
C LEU A 9 31.50 -10.83 -6.28
N HIS A 10 31.29 -11.67 -5.28
CA HIS A 10 31.99 -12.95 -5.19
C HIS A 10 31.39 -13.92 -6.22
N THR A 11 32.25 -14.71 -6.88
CA THR A 11 31.80 -15.84 -7.71
C THR A 11 30.98 -16.78 -6.85
N LEU A 12 29.83 -17.25 -7.32
CA LEU A 12 29.06 -18.30 -6.66
C LEU A 12 29.97 -19.51 -6.44
N ALA A 13 29.90 -20.11 -5.26
CA ALA A 13 30.56 -21.38 -5.01
C ALA A 13 30.02 -22.45 -5.97
N ALA A 14 30.88 -23.36 -6.44
CA ALA A 14 30.48 -24.37 -7.44
C ALA A 14 29.36 -25.33 -6.93
N ASP A 15 29.13 -25.35 -5.62
CA ASP A 15 28.13 -26.15 -4.91
C ASP A 15 26.93 -25.30 -4.42
N ALA A 16 26.84 -24.06 -4.86
CA ALA A 16 25.69 -23.21 -4.52
C ALA A 16 24.40 -23.83 -5.08
N ALA A 17 23.77 -24.68 -4.28
CA ALA A 17 22.45 -25.17 -4.58
C ALA A 17 21.50 -23.97 -4.72
N PRO A 18 20.61 -23.94 -5.73
CA PRO A 18 19.68 -22.84 -5.88
C PRO A 18 18.87 -22.69 -4.59
N LEU A 19 18.96 -21.51 -3.96
CA LEU A 19 18.29 -21.16 -2.70
C LEU A 19 16.76 -21.32 -2.73
N LEU A 20 16.23 -21.77 -3.86
CA LEU A 20 14.83 -22.01 -4.12
C LEU A 20 14.43 -23.51 -4.10
N SER A 21 15.21 -24.36 -3.47
CA SER A 21 14.89 -25.79 -3.30
C SER A 21 13.80 -26.06 -2.25
N GLY A 22 12.77 -25.22 -2.21
CA GLY A 22 11.50 -25.53 -1.58
C GLY A 22 10.51 -25.91 -2.67
N GLU A 23 9.93 -27.08 -2.57
CA GLU A 23 8.87 -27.62 -3.46
C GLU A 23 7.55 -26.85 -3.38
N ARG A 24 7.63 -25.50 -3.37
CA ARG A 24 6.43 -24.67 -3.37
C ARG A 24 5.82 -24.65 -4.76
N THR A 25 4.57 -25.00 -4.81
CA THR A 25 3.78 -24.93 -6.04
C THR A 25 3.50 -23.47 -6.42
N LEU A 26 3.12 -23.24 -7.67
CA LEU A 26 2.64 -21.93 -8.12
C LEU A 26 1.51 -21.40 -7.23
N GLN A 27 0.63 -22.29 -6.76
CA GLN A 27 -0.50 -21.90 -5.91
C GLN A 27 -0.03 -21.42 -4.53
N ASP A 28 1.00 -22.05 -3.95
CA ASP A 28 1.57 -21.62 -2.69
C ASP A 28 2.19 -20.22 -2.79
N TRP A 29 2.86 -19.93 -3.92
CA TRP A 29 3.41 -18.60 -4.19
C TRP A 29 2.33 -17.54 -4.36
N ILE A 30 1.23 -17.86 -5.06
CA ILE A 30 0.09 -16.96 -5.22
C ILE A 30 -0.57 -16.69 -3.86
N ALA A 31 -0.79 -17.72 -3.05
CA ALA A 31 -1.37 -17.59 -1.71
C ALA A 31 -0.50 -16.69 -0.82
N LEU A 32 0.80 -16.98 -0.74
CA LEU A 32 1.76 -16.22 0.05
C LEU A 32 1.86 -14.76 -0.41
N GLY A 33 1.92 -14.53 -1.72
CA GLY A 33 1.96 -13.19 -2.29
C GLY A 33 0.68 -12.40 -1.99
N SER A 34 -0.48 -13.02 -2.11
CA SER A 34 -1.77 -12.38 -1.82
C SER A 34 -1.95 -12.05 -0.34
N GLU A 35 -1.36 -12.86 0.56
CA GLU A 35 -1.43 -12.64 2.00
C GLU A 35 -0.43 -11.58 2.48
N ARG A 36 0.82 -11.64 1.97
CA ARG A 36 1.94 -10.87 2.51
C ARG A 36 2.35 -9.65 1.68
N ASN A 37 1.65 -9.34 0.61
CA ASN A 37 1.98 -8.18 -0.21
C ASN A 37 1.64 -6.86 0.52
N PRO A 38 2.64 -5.99 0.80
CA PRO A 38 2.40 -4.74 1.53
C PRO A 38 1.48 -3.77 0.77
N ALA A 39 1.49 -3.80 -0.58
CA ALA A 39 0.62 -2.95 -1.39
C ALA A 39 -0.85 -3.34 -1.25
N LEU A 40 -1.15 -4.65 -1.25
CA LEU A 40 -2.51 -5.14 -1.01
C LEU A 40 -2.97 -4.84 0.42
N GLU A 41 -2.08 -4.97 1.41
CA GLU A 41 -2.41 -4.61 2.80
C GLU A 41 -2.71 -3.11 2.93
N ALA A 42 -1.90 -2.25 2.32
CA ALA A 42 -2.17 -0.80 2.29
C ALA A 42 -3.53 -0.50 1.65
N ARG A 43 -3.88 -1.16 0.54
CA ARG A 43 -5.18 -1.01 -0.10
C ARG A 43 -6.34 -1.47 0.77
N ARG A 44 -6.18 -2.58 1.50
CA ARG A 44 -7.20 -3.05 2.48
C ARG A 44 -7.42 -2.01 3.59
N ARG A 45 -6.36 -1.41 4.12
CA ARG A 45 -6.45 -0.34 5.12
C ARG A 45 -7.14 0.92 4.57
N GLU A 46 -6.89 1.25 3.32
CA GLU A 46 -7.60 2.36 2.64
C GLU A 46 -9.10 2.08 2.53
N ILE A 47 -9.49 0.85 2.15
CA ILE A 47 -10.89 0.43 2.11
C ILE A 47 -11.54 0.57 3.50
N ASP A 48 -10.86 0.16 4.56
CA ASP A 48 -11.37 0.31 5.92
C ASP A 48 -11.55 1.79 6.30
N ALA A 49 -10.61 2.65 5.92
CA ALA A 49 -10.75 4.10 6.10
C ALA A 49 -11.95 4.68 5.34
N LEU A 50 -12.16 4.26 4.09
CA LEU A 50 -13.31 4.69 3.29
C LEU A 50 -14.66 4.17 3.84
N ARG A 51 -14.70 2.99 4.45
CA ARG A 51 -15.88 2.50 5.17
C ARG A 51 -16.24 3.40 6.36
N HIS A 52 -15.22 3.91 7.07
CA HIS A 52 -15.45 4.91 8.12
C HIS A 52 -15.91 6.24 7.54
N GLU A 53 -15.39 6.66 6.38
CA GLU A 53 -15.82 7.88 5.70
C GLU A 53 -17.28 7.82 5.27
N VAL A 54 -17.74 6.68 4.75
CA VAL A 54 -19.18 6.48 4.45
C VAL A 54 -20.02 6.63 5.73
N ARG A 55 -19.56 6.04 6.85
CA ARG A 55 -20.26 6.19 8.15
C ARG A 55 -20.26 7.65 8.64
N ARG A 56 -19.13 8.35 8.50
CA ARG A 56 -18.99 9.76 8.82
C ARG A 56 -19.95 10.61 7.98
N SER A 57 -20.03 10.33 6.68
CA SER A 57 -20.94 11.05 5.77
C SER A 57 -22.41 10.85 6.17
N ARG A 58 -22.81 9.63 6.56
CA ARG A 58 -24.16 9.35 7.07
C ARG A 58 -24.45 10.07 8.39
N ALA A 59 -23.43 10.28 9.22
CA ALA A 59 -23.58 11.03 10.47
C ALA A 59 -23.97 12.50 10.26
N GLY A 60 -23.84 13.03 9.03
CA GLY A 60 -24.33 14.35 8.66
C GLY A 60 -25.85 14.54 8.80
N HIS A 61 -26.62 13.46 8.95
CA HIS A 61 -28.05 13.52 9.30
C HIS A 61 -28.33 13.66 10.80
N TYR A 62 -27.30 13.48 11.65
CA TYR A 62 -27.48 13.53 13.09
C TYR A 62 -27.12 14.91 13.68
N PRO A 63 -27.66 15.25 14.88
CA PRO A 63 -27.25 16.43 15.63
C PRO A 63 -25.76 16.38 15.94
N ARG A 64 -25.09 17.53 15.80
CA ARG A 64 -23.70 17.71 16.22
C ARG A 64 -23.66 18.59 17.48
N VAL A 65 -22.90 18.16 18.47
CA VAL A 65 -22.66 18.88 19.71
C VAL A 65 -21.20 19.27 19.77
N ASP A 66 -20.94 20.54 19.83
CA ASP A 66 -19.57 21.11 19.92
C ASP A 66 -19.41 21.80 21.28
N LEU A 67 -18.28 21.56 21.96
CA LEU A 67 -17.84 22.34 23.09
C LEU A 67 -16.92 23.44 22.57
N ILE A 68 -17.26 24.69 22.83
CA ILE A 68 -16.52 25.85 22.38
C ILE A 68 -15.90 26.54 23.60
N ALA A 69 -14.59 26.73 23.58
CA ALA A 69 -13.88 27.53 24.55
C ALA A 69 -13.09 28.62 23.82
N SER A 70 -13.22 29.87 24.23
CA SER A 70 -12.41 30.96 23.68
C SER A 70 -11.78 31.81 24.77
N ALA A 71 -10.57 32.28 24.52
CA ALA A 71 -9.84 33.23 25.32
C ALA A 71 -9.42 34.38 24.40
N VAL A 72 -9.89 35.56 24.66
CA VAL A 72 -9.58 36.78 23.89
C VAL A 72 -8.91 37.80 24.82
N ASN A 73 -7.74 38.26 24.38
CA ASN A 73 -7.06 39.40 25.00
C ASN A 73 -7.05 40.54 23.98
N ALA A 74 -7.71 41.64 24.24
CA ALA A 74 -7.77 42.80 23.36
C ALA A 74 -7.17 44.01 24.07
N GLU A 75 -6.17 44.63 23.47
CA GLU A 75 -5.57 45.87 23.86
C GLU A 75 -6.00 46.92 22.82
N ASN A 76 -6.72 47.94 23.30
CA ASN A 76 -7.11 49.07 22.46
C ASN A 76 -6.30 50.29 22.85
N GLU A 77 -5.34 50.67 22.04
CA GLU A 77 -4.69 51.97 22.12
C GLU A 77 -5.58 53.04 21.46
N SER A 78 -6.05 53.97 22.20
CA SER A 78 -6.83 55.09 21.70
C SER A 78 -6.14 56.41 22.02
N ILE A 79 -5.98 57.28 21.02
CA ILE A 79 -5.32 58.58 21.14
C ILE A 79 -6.16 59.56 22.01
N SER A 80 -7.41 59.25 22.28
CA SER A 80 -8.36 60.18 22.97
C SER A 80 -9.06 59.60 24.20
N SER A 81 -8.82 58.34 24.59
CA SER A 81 -9.40 57.73 25.78
C SER A 81 -8.40 56.79 26.49
N LEU A 82 -8.70 56.45 27.75
CA LEU A 82 -7.89 55.56 28.55
C LEU A 82 -7.62 54.26 27.84
N ASP A 83 -6.36 53.77 27.86
CA ASP A 83 -5.98 52.45 27.41
C ASP A 83 -6.80 51.39 28.14
N GLN A 84 -7.50 50.56 27.36
CA GLN A 84 -8.38 49.53 27.90
C GLN A 84 -7.85 48.16 27.53
N GLU A 85 -7.38 47.42 28.52
CA GLU A 85 -7.08 45.99 28.37
C GLU A 85 -8.33 45.17 28.73
N THR A 86 -8.81 44.37 27.76
CA THR A 86 -9.97 43.51 27.98
C THR A 86 -9.54 42.05 27.83
N ARG A 87 -9.75 41.25 28.87
CA ARG A 87 -9.56 39.82 28.89
C ARG A 87 -10.91 39.13 29.01
N GLN A 88 -11.27 38.39 27.97
CA GLN A 88 -12.54 37.66 27.93
C GLN A 88 -12.29 36.17 27.81
N TYR A 89 -12.91 35.42 28.69
CA TYR A 89 -12.95 33.96 28.62
C TYR A 89 -14.39 33.55 28.48
N SER A 90 -14.65 32.63 27.49
CA SER A 90 -15.98 32.05 27.32
C SER A 90 -15.88 30.55 27.14
N ILE A 91 -16.86 29.84 27.69
CA ILE A 91 -17.07 28.43 27.47
C ILE A 91 -18.54 28.23 27.17
N GLY A 92 -18.83 27.42 26.16
CA GLY A 92 -20.21 27.19 25.72
C GLY A 92 -20.37 25.83 25.03
N VAL A 93 -21.62 25.39 24.95
CA VAL A 93 -22.01 24.21 24.20
C VAL A 93 -22.90 24.67 23.05
N GLN A 94 -22.53 24.27 21.84
CA GLN A 94 -23.30 24.52 20.62
C GLN A 94 -23.88 23.22 20.10
N VAL A 95 -25.20 23.17 19.87
CA VAL A 95 -25.88 22.05 19.26
C VAL A 95 -26.38 22.49 17.89
N ASN A 96 -25.95 21.77 16.83
CA ASN A 96 -26.37 22.01 15.46
C ASN A 96 -27.21 20.83 14.96
N ILE A 97 -28.47 21.07 14.62
CA ILE A 97 -29.42 20.05 14.15
C ILE A 97 -29.80 20.40 12.71
N PRO A 98 -29.29 19.65 11.69
CA PRO A 98 -29.70 19.89 10.31
C PRO A 98 -31.12 19.34 10.07
N ILE A 99 -32.09 20.22 9.93
CA ILE A 99 -33.50 19.84 9.66
C ILE A 99 -33.66 19.48 8.18
N TYR A 100 -33.03 20.27 7.29
CA TYR A 100 -33.08 20.06 5.85
C TYR A 100 -31.81 20.58 5.19
N ALA A 101 -31.16 19.73 4.41
CA ALA A 101 -29.89 20.03 3.72
C ALA A 101 -29.98 19.95 2.19
N GLY A 102 -31.23 20.03 1.63
CA GLY A 102 -31.46 20.02 0.17
C GLY A 102 -30.86 18.79 -0.56
N GLY A 103 -30.78 17.63 0.10
CA GLY A 103 -30.15 16.42 -0.46
C GLY A 103 -28.61 16.41 -0.44
N GLY A 104 -27.96 17.45 0.14
CA GLY A 104 -26.49 17.56 0.19
C GLY A 104 -25.83 16.43 0.96
N VAL A 105 -26.41 16.00 2.10
CA VAL A 105 -25.90 14.88 2.89
C VAL A 105 -25.98 13.58 2.08
N ASP A 106 -27.10 13.30 1.42
CA ASP A 106 -27.27 12.10 0.58
C ASP A 106 -26.29 12.08 -0.59
N ALA A 107 -26.05 13.24 -1.21
CA ALA A 107 -25.05 13.37 -2.27
C ALA A 107 -23.64 13.07 -1.76
N THR A 108 -23.30 13.51 -0.55
CA THR A 108 -22.02 13.22 0.09
C THR A 108 -21.88 11.73 0.42
N VAL A 109 -22.94 11.11 0.93
CA VAL A 109 -22.96 9.64 1.19
C VAL A 109 -22.78 8.87 -0.12
N ARG A 110 -23.49 9.23 -1.19
CA ARG A 110 -23.35 8.56 -2.50
C ARG A 110 -21.93 8.70 -3.04
N ARG A 111 -21.31 9.88 -2.92
CA ARG A 111 -19.93 10.11 -3.33
C ARG A 111 -18.97 9.23 -2.55
N ALA A 112 -19.08 9.19 -1.22
CA ALA A 112 -18.23 8.34 -0.37
C ALA A 112 -18.41 6.85 -0.67
N ALA A 113 -19.64 6.39 -0.93
CA ALA A 113 -19.93 5.01 -1.31
C ALA A 113 -19.37 4.66 -2.69
N ALA A 114 -19.42 5.58 -3.66
CA ALA A 114 -18.82 5.36 -4.98
C ALA A 114 -17.29 5.29 -4.92
N GLU A 115 -16.64 6.10 -4.07
CA GLU A 115 -15.20 6.03 -3.87
C GLU A 115 -14.78 4.72 -3.19
N LEU A 116 -15.56 4.26 -2.21
CA LEU A 116 -15.36 2.93 -1.61
C LEU A 116 -15.45 1.82 -2.67
N ALA A 117 -16.50 1.81 -3.47
CA ALA A 117 -16.68 0.80 -4.52
C ALA A 117 -15.56 0.84 -5.57
N ARG A 118 -15.09 2.02 -5.93
CA ARG A 118 -13.94 2.21 -6.82
C ARG A 118 -12.68 1.58 -6.23
N THR A 119 -12.39 1.83 -4.95
CA THR A 119 -11.19 1.32 -4.29
C THR A 119 -11.26 -0.20 -4.09
N GLU A 120 -12.44 -0.75 -3.82
CA GLU A 120 -12.66 -2.21 -3.77
C GLU A 120 -12.38 -2.86 -5.14
N ALA A 121 -12.84 -2.25 -6.24
CA ALA A 121 -12.54 -2.72 -7.60
C ALA A 121 -11.03 -2.60 -7.94
N GLN A 122 -10.36 -1.58 -7.44
CA GLN A 122 -8.91 -1.43 -7.59
C GLN A 122 -8.14 -2.53 -6.86
N LEU A 123 -8.55 -2.90 -5.63
CA LEU A 123 -7.96 -4.03 -4.91
C LEU A 123 -8.07 -5.33 -5.72
N GLU A 124 -9.24 -5.60 -6.29
CA GLU A 124 -9.46 -6.77 -7.14
C GLU A 124 -8.50 -6.79 -8.35
N ASN A 125 -8.38 -5.65 -9.04
CA ASN A 125 -7.45 -5.50 -10.17
C ASN A 125 -5.98 -5.71 -9.75
N GLU A 126 -5.56 -5.17 -8.61
CA GLU A 126 -4.22 -5.34 -8.07
C GLU A 126 -3.94 -6.80 -7.70
N MET A 127 -4.92 -7.51 -7.14
CA MET A 127 -4.82 -8.94 -6.85
C MET A 127 -4.65 -9.77 -8.13
N GLN A 128 -5.41 -9.47 -9.18
CA GLN A 128 -5.28 -10.16 -10.47
C GLN A 128 -3.92 -9.86 -11.13
N ALA A 129 -3.46 -8.60 -11.09
CA ALA A 129 -2.16 -8.22 -11.61
C ALA A 129 -1.02 -8.94 -10.88
N LEU A 130 -1.08 -9.02 -9.55
CA LEU A 130 -0.12 -9.75 -8.73
C LEU A 130 -0.09 -11.24 -9.09
N LYS A 131 -1.26 -11.86 -9.26
CA LYS A 131 -1.36 -13.28 -9.66
C LYS A 131 -0.68 -13.51 -11.00
N LEU A 132 -0.94 -12.68 -12.01
CA LEU A 132 -0.32 -12.77 -13.33
C LEU A 132 1.20 -12.54 -13.26
N ASP A 133 1.65 -11.65 -12.40
CA ASP A 133 3.07 -11.39 -12.24
C ASP A 133 3.79 -12.60 -11.62
N ILE A 134 3.24 -13.16 -10.54
CA ILE A 134 3.76 -14.38 -9.91
C ILE A 134 3.81 -15.53 -10.92
N GLN A 135 2.77 -15.72 -11.75
CA GLN A 135 2.75 -16.73 -12.79
C GLN A 135 3.89 -16.54 -13.79
N ARG A 136 4.11 -15.31 -14.27
CA ARG A 136 5.22 -15.01 -15.19
C ARG A 136 6.59 -15.29 -14.57
N GLN A 137 6.79 -14.84 -13.33
CA GLN A 137 8.05 -15.05 -12.62
C GLN A 137 8.30 -16.55 -12.38
N PHE A 138 7.28 -17.31 -12.05
CA PHE A 138 7.36 -18.74 -11.85
C PHE A 138 7.77 -19.46 -13.17
N GLN A 139 7.14 -19.12 -14.29
CA GLN A 139 7.49 -19.66 -15.60
C GLN A 139 8.91 -19.28 -16.04
N GLN A 140 9.34 -18.06 -15.77
CA GLN A 140 10.71 -17.63 -16.02
C GLN A 140 11.72 -18.43 -15.19
N MET A 141 11.41 -18.72 -13.94
CA MET A 141 12.25 -19.53 -13.06
C MET A 141 12.35 -20.98 -13.59
N GLU A 142 11.23 -21.60 -14.00
CA GLU A 142 11.23 -22.95 -14.59
C GLU A 142 12.02 -23.02 -15.89
N SER A 143 11.80 -22.04 -16.77
CA SER A 143 12.57 -21.94 -18.02
C SER A 143 14.06 -21.71 -17.77
N GLY A 144 14.39 -20.92 -16.73
CA GLY A 144 15.77 -20.70 -16.30
C GLY A 144 16.44 -21.99 -15.81
N ARG A 145 15.73 -22.79 -15.03
CA ARG A 145 16.22 -24.13 -14.60
C ARG A 145 16.51 -25.04 -15.79
N ALA A 146 15.51 -25.21 -16.68
CA ALA A 146 15.69 -26.04 -17.85
C ALA A 146 16.87 -25.58 -18.73
N ARG A 147 17.09 -24.27 -18.83
CA ARG A 147 18.24 -23.70 -19.54
C ARG A 147 19.57 -24.03 -18.85
N LEU A 148 19.62 -23.97 -17.51
CA LEU A 148 20.81 -24.33 -16.74
C LEU A 148 21.14 -25.81 -16.93
N ASP A 149 20.16 -26.69 -16.86
CA ASP A 149 20.33 -28.13 -17.07
C ASP A 149 20.90 -28.42 -18.49
N SER A 150 20.31 -27.79 -19.52
CA SER A 150 20.80 -27.93 -20.90
C SER A 150 22.22 -27.38 -21.11
N LEU A 151 22.57 -26.27 -20.44
CA LEU A 151 23.92 -25.73 -20.52
C LEU A 151 24.94 -26.62 -19.80
N THR A 152 24.55 -27.22 -18.68
CA THR A 152 25.40 -28.19 -17.95
C THR A 152 25.67 -29.40 -18.82
N GLU A 153 24.66 -29.99 -19.43
CA GLU A 153 24.80 -31.10 -20.39
C GLU A 153 25.70 -30.72 -21.59
N ALA A 154 25.57 -29.51 -22.11
CA ALA A 154 26.40 -29.04 -23.22
C ALA A 154 27.86 -28.88 -22.83
N VAL A 155 28.15 -28.43 -21.60
CA VAL A 155 29.53 -28.35 -21.05
C VAL A 155 30.10 -29.74 -20.90
N ASP A 156 29.37 -30.69 -20.33
CA ASP A 156 29.81 -32.06 -20.14
C ASP A 156 30.09 -32.75 -21.48
N ALA A 157 29.22 -32.60 -22.46
CA ALA A 157 29.39 -33.10 -23.81
C ALA A 157 30.64 -32.51 -24.49
N SER A 158 30.87 -31.21 -24.32
CA SER A 158 32.04 -30.53 -24.89
C SER A 158 33.35 -31.00 -24.23
N ALA A 159 33.34 -31.22 -22.91
CA ALA A 159 34.46 -31.76 -22.19
C ALA A 159 34.80 -33.19 -22.64
N LEU A 160 33.78 -34.03 -22.86
CA LEU A 160 33.95 -35.39 -23.37
C LEU A 160 34.51 -35.41 -24.79
N ALA A 161 34.01 -34.53 -25.65
CA ALA A 161 34.50 -34.37 -27.03
C ALA A 161 35.98 -33.95 -27.07
N LEU A 162 36.36 -32.99 -26.18
CA LEU A 162 37.76 -32.58 -26.06
C LEU A 162 38.67 -33.73 -25.61
N GLN A 163 38.23 -34.53 -24.62
CA GLN A 163 38.99 -35.72 -24.20
C GLN A 163 39.12 -36.75 -25.31
N GLY A 164 38.09 -36.94 -26.09
CA GLY A 164 38.14 -37.82 -27.27
C GLY A 164 39.15 -37.35 -28.31
N ALA A 165 39.14 -36.06 -28.61
CA ALA A 165 40.09 -35.49 -29.59
C ALA A 165 41.57 -35.48 -29.09
N GLN A 166 41.77 -35.49 -27.80
CA GLN A 166 43.15 -35.58 -27.22
C GLN A 166 43.71 -37.02 -27.20
N ARG A 167 42.85 -38.05 -27.34
CA ARG A 167 43.26 -39.45 -27.29
C ARG A 167 43.41 -40.10 -28.67
N GLY A 168 42.92 -39.49 -29.73
CA GLY A 168 43.03 -39.94 -31.14
C GLY A 168 44.14 -39.23 -31.87
#